data_6b0ed7d639178c868b76da64a5a45739
#
_entry.id   6b0ed7d639178c868b76da64a5a45739
#
_cell.length_a   1.000
_cell.length_b   1.000
_cell.length_c   1.000
_cell.angle_alpha   90.00
_cell.angle_beta   90.00
_cell.angle_gamma   90.00
#
_symmetry.space_group_name_H-M   'P 1'
#
loop_
_entity.id
_entity.type
_entity.pdbx_description
1 polymer ?
#
loop_
_entity_poly.entity_id
_entity_poly.type
_entity_poly.pdbx_seq_one_letter_code
_entity_poly.pdbx_strand_id
1 'polypeptide(L)'
;MDRQLKNFILKGGRLIDSASGLDGQQDIHVRDGLVTEIGADLKADGATVVNVKDCVVTPGLIDVHLHLMNGLGAFGVDPDIFGIGSGVTTVVDAGSAGHSLLTVFRNYVTRTAKTRVLNYINLSTLGGVTGPGYSILADPRLIDEEKIEKAVETNRDIIVGIKIIATGGALGAEGLKPLARARKLGDNLKIPLLVHIGESWNKDAAPVHVGDVLKYLRAGDIVTHMFTAHPGGLLDPNGKLWPQVRNAKENGVLMDVGHGLHNLNFDVARKVLDQQLFPDGVSTDGHRGNRAGPVYDLPTTMAKLMALGFSLNQVVEMATVNAAKLLGRTAELGFIRVGRPADISVLRLEEREWKAVDSQKGTMQARQALVPVYAIRNKTVYEPLPVERP
;
A
#
# COMPACT_ATOMS: atom_id res chain seq x y z
N MET A 1 16.64 17.31 7.35
CA MET A 1 17.62 16.49 8.14
C MET A 1 16.87 15.71 9.20
N ASP A 2 17.23 14.46 9.43
CA ASP A 2 16.57 13.64 10.45
C ASP A 2 16.90 14.17 11.84
N ARG A 3 15.88 14.41 12.68
CA ARG A 3 16.07 14.93 14.05
C ARG A 3 15.67 13.87 15.06
N GLN A 4 16.62 13.44 15.89
CA GLN A 4 16.32 12.58 17.03
C GLN A 4 15.92 13.45 18.24
N LEU A 5 14.67 13.30 18.68
CA LEU A 5 14.08 14.07 19.76
C LEU A 5 13.57 13.13 20.86
N LYS A 6 14.16 13.19 22.05
CA LYS A 6 13.72 12.34 23.17
C LYS A 6 12.41 12.81 23.81
N ASN A 7 12.16 14.12 23.76
CA ASN A 7 11.00 14.74 24.37
C ASN A 7 10.52 15.87 23.44
N PHE A 8 9.39 15.70 22.79
CA PHE A 8 8.83 16.68 21.89
C PHE A 8 7.32 16.66 21.86
N ILE A 9 6.73 17.76 21.40
CA ILE A 9 5.31 17.93 21.23
C ILE A 9 4.99 18.38 19.82
N LEU A 10 4.08 17.68 19.15
CA LEU A 10 3.46 18.14 17.90
C LEU A 10 2.37 19.12 18.26
N LYS A 11 2.51 20.39 17.87
CA LYS A 11 1.64 21.47 18.34
C LYS A 11 0.79 22.08 17.23
N GLY A 12 -0.54 22.11 17.47
CA GLY A 12 -1.49 22.90 16.68
C GLY A 12 -2.02 22.25 15.39
N GLY A 13 -1.80 20.95 15.18
CA GLY A 13 -2.27 20.23 14.01
C GLY A 13 -3.72 19.72 14.13
N ARG A 14 -4.39 19.47 13.01
CA ARG A 14 -5.65 18.72 12.96
C ARG A 14 -5.33 17.23 12.95
N LEU A 15 -5.59 16.56 14.06
CA LEU A 15 -5.47 15.10 14.16
C LEU A 15 -6.68 14.43 13.51
N ILE A 16 -6.43 13.55 12.54
CA ILE A 16 -7.43 12.65 11.94
C ILE A 16 -6.98 11.22 12.23
N ASP A 17 -7.69 10.54 13.12
CA ASP A 17 -7.48 9.14 13.49
C ASP A 17 -8.82 8.40 13.53
N SER A 18 -9.19 7.74 12.43
CA SER A 18 -10.47 7.02 12.29
C SER A 18 -10.58 5.84 13.26
N ALA A 19 -9.45 5.22 13.67
CA ALA A 19 -9.46 4.12 14.64
C ALA A 19 -9.85 4.57 16.05
N SER A 20 -9.55 5.83 16.40
CA SER A 20 -9.89 6.43 17.71
C SER A 20 -11.11 7.36 17.63
N GLY A 21 -11.68 7.57 16.44
CA GLY A 21 -12.79 8.49 16.19
C GLY A 21 -12.39 9.97 16.37
N LEU A 22 -11.12 10.31 16.30
CA LEU A 22 -10.61 11.66 16.47
C LEU A 22 -10.56 12.39 15.13
N ASP A 23 -11.15 13.57 15.09
CA ASP A 23 -11.01 14.55 14.01
C ASP A 23 -11.11 15.96 14.59
N GLY A 24 -9.98 16.58 14.84
CA GLY A 24 -9.95 17.93 15.42
C GLY A 24 -8.55 18.38 15.79
N GLN A 25 -8.45 19.62 16.25
CA GLN A 25 -7.18 20.18 16.69
C GLN A 25 -6.72 19.52 17.98
N GLN A 26 -5.58 18.84 17.93
CA GLN A 26 -4.97 18.15 19.05
C GLN A 26 -3.45 18.31 19.02
N ASP A 27 -2.85 18.42 20.18
CA ASP A 27 -1.42 18.31 20.39
C ASP A 27 -1.07 16.86 20.77
N ILE A 28 0.13 16.41 20.40
CA ILE A 28 0.60 15.05 20.73
C ILE A 28 1.96 15.17 21.39
N HIS A 29 2.07 14.72 22.64
CA HIS A 29 3.32 14.67 23.37
C HIS A 29 3.99 13.30 23.19
N VAL A 30 5.26 13.31 22.82
CA VAL A 30 6.07 12.11 22.63
C VAL A 30 7.31 12.19 23.52
N ARG A 31 7.51 11.15 24.34
CA ARG A 31 8.71 11.01 25.19
C ARG A 31 9.32 9.65 25.01
N ASP A 32 10.62 9.62 24.79
CA ASP A 32 11.41 8.40 24.53
C ASP A 32 10.83 7.48 23.43
N GLY A 33 10.15 8.11 22.45
CA GLY A 33 9.55 7.44 21.31
C GLY A 33 8.15 6.89 21.52
N LEU A 34 7.57 7.11 22.70
CA LEU A 34 6.19 6.72 23.02
C LEU A 34 5.29 7.96 23.07
N VAL A 35 4.06 7.83 22.60
CA VAL A 35 3.01 8.84 22.81
C VAL A 35 2.65 8.82 24.30
N THR A 36 2.82 9.97 24.98
CA THR A 36 2.53 10.09 26.41
C THR A 36 1.25 10.83 26.69
N GLU A 37 0.84 11.74 25.79
CA GLU A 37 -0.35 12.53 25.96
C GLU A 37 -0.93 12.98 24.61
N ILE A 38 -2.25 13.07 24.51
CA ILE A 38 -3.00 13.64 23.39
C ILE A 38 -4.05 14.55 23.98
N GLY A 39 -4.11 15.81 23.56
CA GLY A 39 -5.06 16.77 24.08
C GLY A 39 -4.94 18.14 23.43
N ALA A 40 -5.90 19.02 23.75
CA ALA A 40 -5.83 20.42 23.29
C ALA A 40 -4.89 21.22 24.20
N ASP A 41 -4.14 22.15 23.60
CA ASP A 41 -3.30 23.14 24.32
C ASP A 41 -2.32 22.56 25.36
N LEU A 42 -1.71 21.41 25.04
CA LEU A 42 -0.72 20.80 25.91
C LEU A 42 0.47 21.75 26.16
N LYS A 43 0.93 21.83 27.41
CA LYS A 43 2.11 22.60 27.78
C LYS A 43 3.39 21.89 27.31
N ALA A 44 4.33 22.67 26.82
CA ALA A 44 5.58 22.08 26.29
C ALA A 44 6.51 21.57 27.40
N ASP A 45 6.50 22.16 28.60
CA ASP A 45 7.22 21.75 29.82
C ASP A 45 8.61 21.13 29.57
N GLY A 46 9.47 21.84 28.84
CA GLY A 46 10.81 21.38 28.47
C GLY A 46 10.87 20.44 27.25
N ALA A 47 9.75 20.18 26.59
CA ALA A 47 9.73 19.45 25.32
C ALA A 47 10.09 20.35 24.13
N THR A 48 10.75 19.79 23.13
CA THR A 48 10.96 20.47 21.86
C THR A 48 9.62 20.62 21.14
N VAL A 49 9.24 21.85 20.79
CA VAL A 49 8.01 22.09 20.02
C VAL A 49 8.28 21.84 18.54
N VAL A 50 7.54 20.91 17.97
CA VAL A 50 7.45 20.69 16.52
C VAL A 50 6.13 21.32 16.08
N ASN A 51 6.21 22.49 15.46
CA ASN A 51 5.03 23.21 14.99
C ASN A 51 4.42 22.49 13.78
N VAL A 52 3.18 22.03 13.91
CA VAL A 52 2.38 21.38 12.86
C VAL A 52 1.06 22.12 12.63
N LYS A 53 1.02 23.41 12.98
CA LYS A 53 -0.12 24.28 12.69
C LYS A 53 -0.44 24.24 11.19
N ASP A 54 -1.71 24.26 10.86
CA ASP A 54 -2.23 24.16 9.48
C ASP A 54 -1.86 22.86 8.76
N CYS A 55 -1.40 21.84 9.51
CA CYS A 55 -1.15 20.51 9.00
C CYS A 55 -2.21 19.50 9.47
N VAL A 56 -2.36 18.45 8.70
CA VAL A 56 -3.11 17.23 9.05
C VAL A 56 -2.12 16.25 9.67
N VAL A 57 -2.39 15.83 10.88
CA VAL A 57 -1.64 14.82 11.62
C VAL A 57 -2.44 13.52 11.58
N THR A 58 -1.83 12.41 11.19
CA THR A 58 -2.51 11.11 11.07
C THR A 58 -1.68 10.03 11.74
N PRO A 59 -2.25 8.87 12.07
CA PRO A 59 -1.44 7.68 12.26
C PRO A 59 -0.48 7.51 11.08
N GLY A 60 0.64 6.87 11.32
CA GLY A 60 1.62 6.63 10.26
C GLY A 60 0.97 6.03 9.02
N LEU A 61 1.12 6.69 7.89
CA LEU A 61 0.62 6.20 6.61
C LEU A 61 1.28 4.88 6.24
N ILE A 62 0.50 4.00 5.65
CA ILE A 62 0.91 2.65 5.24
C ILE A 62 0.66 2.50 3.75
N ASP A 63 1.71 2.25 2.98
CA ASP A 63 1.60 1.87 1.58
C ASP A 63 1.73 0.36 1.46
N VAL A 64 0.63 -0.30 1.15
CA VAL A 64 0.55 -1.77 1.19
C VAL A 64 1.05 -2.46 -0.08
N HIS A 65 1.53 -1.71 -1.08
CA HIS A 65 1.94 -2.29 -2.35
C HIS A 65 3.08 -1.49 -3.00
N LEU A 66 4.32 -2.03 -2.91
CA LEU A 66 5.52 -1.48 -3.56
C LEU A 66 6.45 -2.61 -4.02
N HIS A 67 7.53 -2.23 -4.74
CA HIS A 67 8.60 -3.14 -5.13
C HIS A 67 9.94 -2.61 -4.62
N LEU A 68 10.45 -3.21 -3.52
CA LEU A 68 11.49 -2.60 -2.66
C LEU A 68 12.90 -3.20 -2.81
N MET A 69 13.11 -4.16 -3.71
CA MET A 69 14.44 -4.74 -3.92
C MET A 69 15.33 -3.85 -4.79
N ASN A 70 15.77 -2.71 -4.23
CA ASN A 70 16.66 -1.76 -4.90
C ASN A 70 17.96 -2.44 -5.35
N GLY A 71 18.33 -2.25 -6.61
CA GLY A 71 19.51 -2.87 -7.22
C GLY A 71 19.29 -4.31 -7.70
N LEU A 72 18.14 -4.93 -7.43
CA LEU A 72 17.75 -6.23 -7.94
C LEU A 72 16.51 -6.11 -8.85
N GLY A 73 16.67 -6.48 -10.11
CA GLY A 73 15.59 -6.41 -11.09
C GLY A 73 15.25 -5.00 -11.57
N ALA A 74 14.25 -4.93 -12.45
CA ALA A 74 13.90 -3.69 -13.15
C ALA A 74 13.14 -2.67 -12.30
N PHE A 75 12.43 -3.12 -11.26
CA PHE A 75 11.46 -2.30 -10.52
C PHE A 75 11.95 -1.83 -9.16
N GLY A 76 12.91 -2.52 -8.54
CA GLY A 76 13.32 -2.24 -7.16
C GLY A 76 13.63 -0.76 -6.90
N VAL A 77 13.08 -0.24 -5.82
CA VAL A 77 13.34 1.11 -5.29
C VAL A 77 13.74 1.03 -3.82
N ASP A 78 14.52 2.02 -3.36
CA ASP A 78 14.83 2.14 -1.94
C ASP A 78 13.55 2.42 -1.13
N PRO A 79 13.28 1.63 -0.07
CA PRO A 79 12.08 1.80 0.75
C PRO A 79 11.93 3.19 1.36
N ASP A 80 13.02 3.86 1.70
CA ASP A 80 12.97 5.18 2.32
C ASP A 80 12.51 6.29 1.36
N ILE A 81 12.58 6.05 0.04
CA ILE A 81 12.09 7.00 -0.97
C ILE A 81 10.55 7.10 -0.94
N PHE A 82 9.85 5.97 -0.96
CA PHE A 82 8.37 5.93 -0.87
C PHE A 82 7.87 5.93 0.58
N GLY A 83 8.74 5.58 1.52
CA GLY A 83 8.49 5.58 2.95
C GLY A 83 8.65 6.96 3.59
N ILE A 84 9.56 7.06 4.56
CA ILE A 84 9.76 8.30 5.34
C ILE A 84 10.04 9.53 4.47
N GLY A 85 10.70 9.35 3.33
CA GLY A 85 10.95 10.40 2.35
C GLY A 85 9.68 10.93 1.66
N SER A 86 8.56 10.24 1.81
CA SER A 86 7.25 10.64 1.29
C SER A 86 6.20 10.82 2.40
N GLY A 87 6.63 10.90 3.66
CA GLY A 87 5.71 11.05 4.79
C GLY A 87 5.01 9.74 5.20
N VAL A 88 5.44 8.60 4.68
CA VAL A 88 4.88 7.26 4.94
C VAL A 88 5.78 6.53 5.92
N THR A 89 5.23 5.90 6.95
CA THR A 89 6.03 5.27 8.00
C THR A 89 6.17 3.76 7.84
N THR A 90 5.26 3.15 7.08
CA THR A 90 5.28 1.71 6.79
C THR A 90 5.05 1.47 5.30
N VAL A 91 5.90 0.64 4.71
CA VAL A 91 5.81 0.21 3.30
C VAL A 91 5.83 -1.30 3.20
N VAL A 92 5.11 -1.84 2.22
CA VAL A 92 5.01 -3.30 2.06
C VAL A 92 5.46 -3.69 0.66
N ASP A 93 6.45 -4.56 0.60
CA ASP A 93 6.86 -5.16 -0.67
C ASP A 93 5.82 -6.17 -1.15
N ALA A 94 5.35 -5.99 -2.37
CA ALA A 94 4.33 -6.84 -2.98
C ALA A 94 4.93 -7.97 -3.82
N GLY A 95 5.80 -8.75 -3.21
CA GLY A 95 6.30 -9.98 -3.80
C GLY A 95 7.49 -9.79 -4.74
N SER A 96 8.32 -8.78 -4.54
CA SER A 96 9.60 -8.71 -5.24
C SER A 96 10.48 -9.91 -4.85
N ALA A 97 10.39 -10.39 -3.60
CA ALA A 97 11.10 -11.57 -3.12
C ALA A 97 10.18 -12.80 -3.03
N GLY A 98 10.64 -13.92 -3.62
CA GLY A 98 10.21 -15.26 -3.24
C GLY A 98 11.08 -15.83 -2.13
N HIS A 99 10.82 -17.07 -1.72
CA HIS A 99 11.54 -17.68 -0.59
C HIS A 99 13.07 -17.69 -0.76
N SER A 100 13.59 -17.85 -1.98
CA SER A 100 15.03 -17.90 -2.26
C SER A 100 15.74 -16.56 -2.04
N LEU A 101 15.04 -15.45 -2.16
CA LEU A 101 15.58 -14.11 -1.98
C LEU A 101 15.21 -13.46 -0.64
N LEU A 102 14.44 -14.15 0.20
CA LEU A 102 13.93 -13.58 1.45
C LEU A 102 15.06 -13.18 2.42
N THR A 103 16.15 -13.96 2.50
CA THR A 103 17.31 -13.60 3.33
C THR A 103 17.96 -12.31 2.84
N VAL A 104 18.09 -12.13 1.52
CA VAL A 104 18.61 -10.89 0.93
C VAL A 104 17.69 -9.73 1.25
N PHE A 105 16.38 -9.92 1.04
CA PHE A 105 15.37 -8.91 1.36
C PHE A 105 15.44 -8.48 2.82
N ARG A 106 15.47 -9.45 3.76
CA ARG A 106 15.55 -9.16 5.19
C ARG A 106 16.83 -8.39 5.56
N ASN A 107 17.98 -8.81 5.05
CA ASN A 107 19.26 -8.25 5.47
C ASN A 107 19.57 -6.90 4.82
N TYR A 108 19.21 -6.71 3.56
CA TYR A 108 19.61 -5.55 2.76
C TYR A 108 18.47 -4.58 2.42
N VAL A 109 17.22 -4.94 2.73
CA VAL A 109 16.07 -4.05 2.57
C VAL A 109 15.46 -3.76 3.94
N THR A 110 14.92 -4.79 4.63
CA THR A 110 14.18 -4.58 5.88
C THR A 110 15.06 -4.01 7.00
N ARG A 111 16.26 -4.54 7.19
CA ARG A 111 17.14 -4.13 8.29
C ARG A 111 17.87 -2.81 8.07
N THR A 112 18.02 -2.38 6.85
CA THR A 112 18.75 -1.16 6.50
C THR A 112 17.85 0.06 6.36
N ALA A 113 16.56 -0.15 6.09
CA ALA A 113 15.59 0.92 5.94
C ALA A 113 15.30 1.63 7.28
N LYS A 114 15.12 2.94 7.22
CA LYS A 114 14.57 3.76 8.30
C LYS A 114 13.04 3.61 8.39
N THR A 115 12.39 3.39 7.26
CA THR A 115 10.97 3.06 7.13
C THR A 115 10.71 1.66 7.65
N ARG A 116 9.54 1.39 8.25
CA ARG A 116 9.12 0.00 8.52
C ARG A 116 8.82 -0.71 7.21
N VAL A 117 9.47 -1.85 6.99
CA VAL A 117 9.30 -2.66 5.78
C VAL A 117 8.67 -4.00 6.13
N LEU A 118 7.53 -4.31 5.50
CA LEU A 118 6.87 -5.61 5.52
C LEU A 118 6.91 -6.24 4.13
N ASN A 119 6.45 -7.50 4.00
CA ASN A 119 6.56 -8.24 2.74
C ASN A 119 5.37 -9.18 2.53
N TYR A 120 4.79 -9.16 1.33
CA TYR A 120 4.05 -10.30 0.79
C TYR A 120 5.06 -11.21 0.09
N ILE A 121 5.27 -12.42 0.59
CA ILE A 121 6.16 -13.37 -0.08
C ILE A 121 5.56 -13.80 -1.43
N ASN A 122 6.34 -13.77 -2.49
CA ASN A 122 5.86 -14.22 -3.80
C ASN A 122 5.69 -15.74 -3.80
N LEU A 123 4.64 -16.23 -4.44
CA LEU A 123 4.43 -17.66 -4.66
C LEU A 123 5.56 -18.29 -5.49
N SER A 124 6.12 -17.53 -6.44
CA SER A 124 7.30 -17.98 -7.20
C SER A 124 8.55 -17.95 -6.33
N THR A 125 9.37 -18.97 -6.45
CA THR A 125 10.67 -19.11 -5.78
C THR A 125 11.55 -17.85 -5.88
N LEU A 126 11.63 -17.25 -7.07
CA LEU A 126 12.46 -16.06 -7.33
C LEU A 126 11.75 -14.74 -6.98
N GLY A 127 10.41 -14.73 -7.03
CA GLY A 127 9.67 -13.49 -6.89
C GLY A 127 9.60 -12.65 -8.16
N GLY A 128 9.20 -11.38 -8.02
CA GLY A 128 9.01 -10.44 -9.12
C GLY A 128 10.28 -9.76 -9.63
N VAL A 129 11.46 -10.12 -9.15
CA VAL A 129 12.74 -9.51 -9.58
C VAL A 129 13.08 -9.73 -11.06
N THR A 130 12.54 -10.78 -11.66
CA THR A 130 12.70 -11.06 -13.10
C THR A 130 12.02 -10.02 -13.99
N GLY A 131 11.08 -9.23 -13.43
CA GLY A 131 10.27 -8.28 -14.17
C GLY A 131 9.03 -8.89 -14.82
N PRO A 132 8.13 -8.08 -15.41
CA PRO A 132 6.80 -8.50 -15.88
C PRO A 132 6.89 -9.21 -17.19
N GLY A 133 7.74 -9.50 -17.90
CA GLY A 133 7.75 -10.22 -19.19
C GLY A 133 7.90 -11.73 -19.05
N TYR A 134 8.07 -12.23 -17.84
CA TYR A 134 8.36 -13.64 -17.60
C TYR A 134 7.18 -14.36 -16.96
N SER A 135 6.84 -15.54 -17.48
CA SER A 135 5.80 -16.41 -16.94
C SER A 135 6.30 -17.12 -15.68
N ILE A 136 6.47 -16.37 -14.61
CA ILE A 136 7.10 -16.82 -13.36
C ILE A 136 6.33 -17.93 -12.62
N LEU A 137 5.08 -18.18 -12.99
CA LEU A 137 4.22 -19.22 -12.41
C LEU A 137 3.87 -20.33 -13.41
N ALA A 138 4.35 -20.24 -14.66
CA ALA A 138 4.10 -21.23 -15.69
C ALA A 138 4.92 -22.52 -15.52
N ASP A 139 6.00 -22.47 -14.75
CA ASP A 139 6.78 -23.66 -14.40
C ASP A 139 6.46 -24.06 -12.95
N PRO A 140 5.76 -25.19 -12.73
CA PRO A 140 5.38 -25.63 -11.39
C PRO A 140 6.59 -25.92 -10.47
N ARG A 141 7.79 -26.11 -11.02
CA ARG A 141 9.04 -26.30 -10.24
C ARG A 141 9.52 -25.02 -9.58
N LEU A 142 9.03 -23.86 -10.04
CA LEU A 142 9.32 -22.56 -9.42
C LEU A 142 8.39 -22.25 -8.24
N ILE A 143 7.51 -23.17 -7.85
CA ILE A 143 6.68 -23.05 -6.66
C ILE A 143 7.08 -24.18 -5.69
N ASP A 144 7.64 -23.82 -4.56
CA ASP A 144 8.11 -24.76 -3.52
C ASP A 144 7.38 -24.43 -2.22
N GLU A 145 6.25 -25.12 -1.98
CA GLU A 145 5.37 -24.85 -0.85
C GLU A 145 6.08 -25.07 0.49
N GLU A 146 6.86 -26.13 0.64
CA GLU A 146 7.56 -26.45 1.90
C GLU A 146 8.54 -25.33 2.28
N LYS A 147 9.29 -24.82 1.29
CA LYS A 147 10.20 -23.71 1.53
C LYS A 147 9.49 -22.40 1.79
N ILE A 148 8.34 -22.15 1.15
CA ILE A 148 7.51 -20.99 1.44
C ILE A 148 6.96 -21.09 2.87
N GLU A 149 6.41 -22.23 3.29
CA GLU A 149 5.93 -22.45 4.65
C GLU A 149 7.01 -22.16 5.68
N LYS A 150 8.19 -22.78 5.51
CA LYS A 150 9.35 -22.53 6.38
C LYS A 150 9.77 -21.07 6.41
N ALA A 151 9.77 -20.41 5.25
CA ALA A 151 10.13 -18.99 5.13
C ALA A 151 9.15 -18.10 5.89
N VAL A 152 7.84 -18.36 5.79
CA VAL A 152 6.79 -17.64 6.51
C VAL A 152 6.93 -17.88 8.02
N GLU A 153 7.05 -19.12 8.45
CA GLU A 153 7.16 -19.47 9.88
C GLU A 153 8.34 -18.78 10.58
N THR A 154 9.46 -18.69 9.90
CA THR A 154 10.69 -18.08 10.44
C THR A 154 10.73 -16.55 10.31
N ASN A 155 9.80 -15.94 9.58
CA ASN A 155 9.79 -14.50 9.30
C ASN A 155 8.38 -13.86 9.46
N ARG A 156 7.55 -14.36 10.39
CA ARG A 156 6.20 -13.83 10.66
C ARG A 156 6.20 -12.36 11.11
N ASP A 157 7.32 -11.87 11.59
CA ASP A 157 7.51 -10.48 11.97
C ASP A 157 7.46 -9.51 10.77
N ILE A 158 7.85 -9.98 9.58
CA ILE A 158 7.85 -9.16 8.35
C ILE A 158 6.90 -9.67 7.27
N ILE A 159 6.55 -10.96 7.23
CA ILE A 159 5.65 -11.51 6.20
C ILE A 159 4.20 -11.31 6.64
N VAL A 160 3.39 -10.71 5.75
CA VAL A 160 1.98 -10.39 5.98
C VAL A 160 1.02 -11.16 5.08
N GLY A 161 1.50 -11.87 4.07
CA GLY A 161 0.66 -12.65 3.16
C GLY A 161 1.46 -13.22 1.99
N ILE A 162 0.76 -13.79 1.03
CA ILE A 162 1.33 -14.37 -0.21
C ILE A 162 0.91 -13.51 -1.39
N LYS A 163 1.87 -13.07 -2.21
CA LYS A 163 1.61 -12.40 -3.49
C LYS A 163 1.49 -13.40 -4.62
N ILE A 164 0.47 -13.21 -5.45
CA ILE A 164 0.31 -13.91 -6.72
C ILE A 164 -0.11 -12.94 -7.83
N ILE A 165 0.40 -13.18 -9.05
CA ILE A 165 0.01 -12.47 -10.26
C ILE A 165 -0.92 -13.39 -11.05
N ALA A 166 -2.23 -13.09 -11.02
CA ALA A 166 -3.26 -13.92 -11.64
C ALA A 166 -3.59 -13.43 -13.06
N THR A 167 -2.56 -13.32 -13.92
CA THR A 167 -2.69 -12.93 -15.33
C THR A 167 -2.26 -14.05 -16.25
N GLY A 168 -2.76 -14.07 -17.48
CA GLY A 168 -2.43 -15.11 -18.45
C GLY A 168 -0.94 -15.19 -18.75
N GLY A 169 -0.29 -14.03 -18.85
CA GLY A 169 1.15 -13.95 -19.05
C GLY A 169 1.97 -14.57 -17.92
N ALA A 170 1.57 -14.36 -16.66
CA ALA A 170 2.27 -14.91 -15.51
C ALA A 170 2.00 -16.40 -15.28
N LEU A 171 0.75 -16.83 -15.46
CA LEU A 171 0.29 -18.20 -15.22
C LEU A 171 0.64 -19.17 -16.36
N GLY A 172 0.70 -18.68 -17.60
CA GLY A 172 1.00 -19.49 -18.78
C GLY A 172 0.07 -20.70 -18.94
N ALA A 173 0.62 -21.83 -19.36
CA ALA A 173 -0.13 -23.06 -19.59
C ALA A 173 -0.69 -23.72 -18.31
N GLU A 174 -0.20 -23.34 -17.12
CA GLU A 174 -0.70 -23.87 -15.85
C GLU A 174 -2.09 -23.34 -15.48
N GLY A 175 -2.53 -22.24 -16.12
CA GLY A 175 -3.82 -21.61 -15.84
C GLY A 175 -3.95 -21.26 -14.35
N LEU A 176 -5.07 -21.60 -13.73
CA LEU A 176 -5.35 -21.27 -12.33
C LEU A 176 -4.76 -22.23 -11.27
N LYS A 177 -4.00 -23.26 -11.67
CA LYS A 177 -3.39 -24.18 -10.70
C LYS A 177 -2.47 -23.49 -9.69
N PRO A 178 -1.61 -22.50 -10.07
CA PRO A 178 -0.81 -21.76 -9.10
C PRO A 178 -1.68 -21.02 -8.07
N LEU A 179 -2.84 -20.49 -8.46
CA LEU A 179 -3.76 -19.83 -7.54
C LEU A 179 -4.37 -20.80 -6.53
N ALA A 180 -4.71 -22.03 -6.97
CA ALA A 180 -5.17 -23.10 -6.07
C ALA A 180 -4.09 -23.48 -5.06
N ARG A 181 -2.81 -23.56 -5.48
CA ARG A 181 -1.66 -23.81 -4.61
C ARG A 181 -1.46 -22.68 -3.59
N ALA A 182 -1.53 -21.42 -4.04
CA ALA A 182 -1.46 -20.26 -3.16
C ALA A 182 -2.58 -20.27 -2.11
N ARG A 183 -3.82 -20.61 -2.52
CA ARG A 183 -4.95 -20.71 -1.59
C ARG A 183 -4.70 -21.75 -0.50
N LYS A 184 -4.27 -22.96 -0.87
CA LYS A 184 -3.93 -24.01 0.09
C LYS A 184 -2.85 -23.55 1.08
N LEU A 185 -1.79 -22.90 0.60
CA LEU A 185 -0.74 -22.32 1.46
C LEU A 185 -1.30 -21.25 2.40
N GLY A 186 -2.11 -20.32 1.88
CA GLY A 186 -2.74 -19.28 2.69
C GLY A 186 -3.62 -19.86 3.80
N ASP A 187 -4.36 -20.95 3.51
CA ASP A 187 -5.18 -21.65 4.51
C ASP A 187 -4.33 -22.31 5.59
N ASN A 188 -3.27 -23.04 5.20
CA ASN A 188 -2.36 -23.70 6.13
C ASN A 188 -1.66 -22.70 7.05
N LEU A 189 -1.18 -21.60 6.48
CA LEU A 189 -0.41 -20.58 7.18
C LEU A 189 -1.26 -19.54 7.89
N LYS A 190 -2.56 -19.50 7.61
CA LYS A 190 -3.55 -18.51 8.09
C LYS A 190 -3.12 -17.07 7.75
N ILE A 191 -2.70 -16.85 6.51
CA ILE A 191 -2.32 -15.54 5.98
C ILE A 191 -3.07 -15.25 4.68
N PRO A 192 -3.36 -13.97 4.37
CA PRO A 192 -4.11 -13.59 3.19
C PRO A 192 -3.30 -13.74 1.90
N LEU A 193 -4.02 -13.77 0.79
CA LEU A 193 -3.48 -13.62 -0.56
C LEU A 193 -3.60 -12.14 -0.99
N LEU A 194 -2.56 -11.60 -1.62
CA LEU A 194 -2.60 -10.36 -2.40
C LEU A 194 -2.55 -10.74 -3.88
N VAL A 195 -3.64 -10.55 -4.59
CA VAL A 195 -3.82 -11.03 -5.96
C VAL A 195 -3.84 -9.87 -6.95
N HIS A 196 -2.86 -9.83 -7.84
CA HIS A 196 -2.81 -8.92 -8.96
C HIS A 196 -3.76 -9.39 -10.07
N ILE A 197 -4.62 -8.52 -10.57
CA ILE A 197 -5.51 -8.74 -11.72
C ILE A 197 -5.22 -7.74 -12.84
N GLY A 198 -5.62 -8.07 -14.06
CA GLY A 198 -5.43 -7.21 -15.24
C GLY A 198 -4.12 -7.51 -15.99
N GLU A 199 -4.25 -8.04 -17.21
CA GLU A 199 -3.11 -8.36 -18.08
C GLU A 199 -2.57 -7.11 -18.76
N SER A 200 -1.47 -6.56 -18.24
CA SER A 200 -0.87 -5.32 -18.73
C SER A 200 0.42 -5.53 -19.54
N TRP A 201 1.00 -6.71 -19.50
CA TRP A 201 2.36 -6.93 -20.05
C TRP A 201 2.40 -7.83 -21.27
N ASN A 202 1.56 -8.86 -21.36
CA ASN A 202 1.55 -9.80 -22.47
C ASN A 202 0.23 -9.74 -23.24
N LYS A 203 0.22 -8.98 -24.33
CA LYS A 203 -0.98 -8.78 -25.15
C LYS A 203 -1.43 -10.06 -25.89
N ASP A 204 -0.53 -11.03 -26.05
CA ASP A 204 -0.82 -12.30 -26.72
C ASP A 204 -1.32 -13.37 -25.75
N ALA A 205 -1.21 -13.13 -24.44
CA ALA A 205 -1.73 -14.04 -23.43
C ALA A 205 -3.25 -13.95 -23.35
N ALA A 206 -3.92 -15.09 -23.27
CA ALA A 206 -5.34 -15.13 -22.99
C ALA A 206 -5.63 -14.50 -21.62
N PRO A 207 -6.53 -13.51 -21.52
CA PRO A 207 -6.84 -12.88 -20.24
C PRO A 207 -7.50 -13.86 -19.30
N VAL A 208 -7.12 -13.81 -18.03
CA VAL A 208 -7.79 -14.56 -16.97
C VAL A 208 -9.03 -13.80 -16.54
N HIS A 209 -10.19 -14.46 -16.57
CA HIS A 209 -11.43 -13.85 -16.13
C HIS A 209 -11.44 -13.65 -14.62
N VAL A 210 -11.69 -12.42 -14.15
CA VAL A 210 -11.65 -12.09 -12.72
C VAL A 210 -12.60 -12.97 -11.89
N GLY A 211 -13.78 -13.32 -12.41
CA GLY A 211 -14.73 -14.22 -11.74
C GLY A 211 -14.15 -15.60 -11.43
N ASP A 212 -13.21 -16.09 -12.24
CA ASP A 212 -12.54 -17.36 -11.97
C ASP A 212 -11.45 -17.23 -10.91
N VAL A 213 -10.76 -16.09 -10.87
CA VAL A 213 -9.81 -15.74 -9.79
C VAL A 213 -10.53 -15.68 -8.45
N LEU A 214 -11.67 -14.98 -8.41
CA LEU A 214 -12.43 -14.74 -7.18
C LEU A 214 -12.96 -16.03 -6.51
N LYS A 215 -13.14 -17.13 -7.26
CA LYS A 215 -13.52 -18.44 -6.69
C LYS A 215 -12.52 -18.98 -5.67
N TYR A 216 -11.26 -18.57 -5.76
CA TYR A 216 -10.18 -19.00 -4.86
C TYR A 216 -10.00 -18.07 -3.66
N LEU A 217 -10.67 -16.91 -3.65
CA LEU A 217 -10.47 -15.92 -2.60
C LEU A 217 -11.48 -16.07 -1.46
N ARG A 218 -11.09 -15.62 -0.28
CA ARG A 218 -11.87 -15.66 0.95
C ARG A 218 -11.83 -14.32 1.66
N ALA A 219 -12.62 -14.17 2.71
CA ALA A 219 -12.57 -13.01 3.59
C ALA A 219 -11.13 -12.70 4.04
N GLY A 220 -10.71 -11.46 3.87
CA GLY A 220 -9.37 -10.98 4.18
C GLY A 220 -8.36 -11.09 3.03
N ASP A 221 -8.63 -11.85 1.96
CA ASP A 221 -7.81 -11.79 0.75
C ASP A 221 -8.01 -10.48 0.01
N ILE A 222 -7.00 -10.04 -0.74
CA ILE A 222 -6.96 -8.72 -1.35
C ILE A 222 -6.83 -8.85 -2.86
N VAL A 223 -7.73 -8.20 -3.60
CA VAL A 223 -7.58 -7.95 -5.03
C VAL A 223 -6.96 -6.56 -5.20
N THR A 224 -5.77 -6.49 -5.77
CA THR A 224 -5.11 -5.22 -6.11
C THR A 224 -5.30 -4.87 -7.57
N HIS A 225 -5.22 -3.57 -7.89
CA HIS A 225 -5.48 -2.99 -9.21
C HIS A 225 -6.96 -2.94 -9.60
N MET A 226 -7.83 -2.66 -8.63
CA MET A 226 -9.27 -2.65 -8.85
C MET A 226 -9.75 -1.68 -9.96
N PHE A 227 -8.95 -0.68 -10.30
CA PHE A 227 -9.27 0.32 -11.33
C PHE A 227 -8.51 0.10 -12.65
N THR A 228 -7.99 -1.11 -12.85
CA THR A 228 -7.29 -1.45 -14.11
C THR A 228 -8.25 -1.47 -15.30
N ALA A 229 -7.82 -0.88 -16.42
CA ALA A 229 -8.52 -0.96 -17.71
C ALA A 229 -8.06 -2.16 -18.56
N HIS A 230 -7.10 -2.93 -18.06
CA HIS A 230 -6.59 -4.09 -18.78
C HIS A 230 -7.55 -5.29 -18.74
N PRO A 231 -7.50 -6.21 -19.72
CA PRO A 231 -8.28 -7.42 -19.73
C PRO A 231 -8.13 -8.23 -18.42
N GLY A 232 -9.21 -8.76 -17.88
CA GLY A 232 -9.23 -9.42 -16.58
C GLY A 232 -9.52 -8.49 -15.40
N GLY A 233 -9.88 -7.22 -15.66
CA GLY A 233 -10.35 -6.26 -14.67
C GLY A 233 -11.77 -6.53 -14.17
N LEU A 234 -12.27 -5.64 -13.30
CA LEU A 234 -13.55 -5.82 -12.60
C LEU A 234 -14.79 -5.59 -13.47
N LEU A 235 -14.65 -4.90 -14.61
CA LEU A 235 -15.76 -4.54 -15.50
C LEU A 235 -15.87 -5.48 -16.69
N ASP A 236 -17.11 -5.74 -17.09
CA ASP A 236 -17.43 -6.40 -18.35
C ASP A 236 -17.27 -5.46 -19.57
N PRO A 237 -17.40 -5.93 -20.82
CA PRO A 237 -17.30 -5.07 -22.00
C PRO A 237 -18.33 -3.92 -22.06
N ASN A 238 -19.43 -4.02 -21.31
CA ASN A 238 -20.47 -2.98 -21.22
C ASN A 238 -20.21 -1.99 -20.08
N GLY A 239 -19.08 -2.14 -19.37
CA GLY A 239 -18.71 -1.29 -18.24
C GLY A 239 -19.47 -1.61 -16.94
N LYS A 240 -20.05 -2.80 -16.83
CA LYS A 240 -20.71 -3.28 -15.62
C LYS A 240 -19.79 -4.15 -14.81
N LEU A 241 -19.91 -4.07 -13.48
CA LEU A 241 -19.22 -5.02 -12.59
C LEU A 241 -19.66 -6.44 -12.89
N TRP A 242 -18.71 -7.35 -13.01
CA TRP A 242 -19.02 -8.77 -13.04
C TRP A 242 -19.76 -9.15 -11.74
N PRO A 243 -20.86 -9.94 -11.79
CA PRO A 243 -21.62 -10.30 -10.58
C PRO A 243 -20.76 -10.94 -9.48
N GLN A 244 -19.72 -11.70 -9.88
CA GLN A 244 -18.79 -12.35 -8.97
C GLN A 244 -17.99 -11.34 -8.12
N VAL A 245 -17.74 -10.13 -8.65
CA VAL A 245 -17.00 -9.07 -7.93
C VAL A 245 -17.81 -8.58 -6.73
N ARG A 246 -19.11 -8.31 -6.93
CA ARG A 246 -19.99 -7.88 -5.84
C ARG A 246 -20.12 -8.96 -4.77
N ASN A 247 -20.35 -10.21 -5.19
CA ASN A 247 -20.42 -11.34 -4.29
C ASN A 247 -19.12 -11.54 -3.49
N ALA A 248 -17.95 -11.41 -4.11
CA ALA A 248 -16.67 -11.51 -3.42
C ALA A 248 -16.51 -10.41 -2.37
N LYS A 249 -16.87 -9.16 -2.71
CA LYS A 249 -16.83 -8.02 -1.78
C LYS A 249 -17.73 -8.24 -0.57
N GLU A 250 -18.96 -8.70 -0.79
CA GLU A 250 -19.93 -9.04 0.26
C GLU A 250 -19.44 -10.18 1.16
N ASN A 251 -18.67 -11.11 0.61
CA ASN A 251 -18.02 -12.20 1.35
C ASN A 251 -16.65 -11.81 1.97
N GLY A 252 -16.33 -10.52 2.03
CA GLY A 252 -15.18 -10.01 2.75
C GLY A 252 -13.84 -10.01 1.99
N VAL A 253 -13.86 -10.20 0.67
CA VAL A 253 -12.69 -9.95 -0.16
C VAL A 253 -12.45 -8.45 -0.23
N LEU A 254 -11.21 -8.02 0.01
CA LEU A 254 -10.83 -6.63 0.09
C LEU A 254 -10.33 -6.12 -1.27
N MET A 255 -10.56 -4.84 -1.55
CA MET A 255 -10.21 -4.19 -2.80
C MET A 255 -9.15 -3.10 -2.56
N ASP A 256 -8.02 -3.22 -3.25
CA ASP A 256 -6.94 -2.25 -3.17
C ASP A 256 -6.75 -1.52 -4.50
N VAL A 257 -6.42 -0.23 -4.43
CA VAL A 257 -6.23 0.62 -5.62
C VAL A 257 -5.03 0.15 -6.43
N GLY A 258 -3.85 -0.03 -5.81
CA GLY A 258 -2.65 -0.45 -6.51
C GLY A 258 -2.39 0.38 -7.76
N HIS A 259 -2.12 1.69 -7.62
CA HIS A 259 -2.08 2.65 -8.75
C HIS A 259 -1.22 2.16 -9.93
N GLY A 260 0.05 1.87 -9.66
CA GLY A 260 1.01 1.35 -10.63
C GLY A 260 1.25 2.22 -11.87
N LEU A 261 2.18 1.77 -12.69
CA LEU A 261 2.45 2.40 -13.98
C LEU A 261 1.32 2.14 -15.00
N HIS A 262 0.51 1.09 -14.77
CA HIS A 262 -0.45 0.59 -15.77
C HIS A 262 -1.89 0.47 -15.25
N ASN A 263 -2.15 0.55 -13.94
CA ASN A 263 -3.33 -0.04 -13.32
C ASN A 263 -4.36 0.95 -12.73
N LEU A 264 -4.12 2.24 -12.76
CA LEU A 264 -5.15 3.23 -12.46
C LEU A 264 -5.67 3.87 -13.75
N ASN A 265 -6.96 3.71 -14.02
CA ASN A 265 -7.66 4.43 -15.09
C ASN A 265 -8.84 5.18 -14.50
N PHE A 266 -8.94 6.50 -14.74
CA PHE A 266 -9.98 7.35 -14.16
C PHE A 266 -11.38 7.02 -14.65
N ASP A 267 -11.54 6.60 -15.91
CA ASP A 267 -12.86 6.25 -16.43
C ASP A 267 -13.35 4.91 -15.86
N VAL A 268 -12.45 3.94 -15.70
CA VAL A 268 -12.76 2.70 -14.98
C VAL A 268 -13.09 2.99 -13.53
N ALA A 269 -12.31 3.83 -12.86
CA ALA A 269 -12.56 4.22 -11.47
C ALA A 269 -13.96 4.83 -11.31
N ARG A 270 -14.36 5.79 -12.15
CA ARG A 270 -15.71 6.38 -12.12
C ARG A 270 -16.79 5.31 -12.29
N LYS A 271 -16.68 4.46 -13.32
CA LYS A 271 -17.65 3.39 -13.58
C LYS A 271 -17.80 2.41 -12.43
N VAL A 272 -16.69 2.07 -11.75
CA VAL A 272 -16.69 1.19 -10.58
C VAL A 272 -17.34 1.87 -9.36
N LEU A 273 -16.98 3.14 -9.11
CA LEU A 273 -17.52 3.94 -8.00
C LEU A 273 -19.02 4.25 -8.18
N ASP A 274 -19.46 4.56 -9.40
CA ASP A 274 -20.88 4.79 -9.74
C ASP A 274 -21.75 3.55 -9.45
N GLN A 275 -21.14 2.36 -9.46
CA GLN A 275 -21.78 1.11 -9.09
C GLN A 275 -21.61 0.74 -7.60
N GLN A 276 -21.20 1.72 -6.76
CA GLN A 276 -21.09 1.59 -5.31
C GLN A 276 -20.09 0.50 -4.86
N LEU A 277 -19.02 0.29 -5.64
CA LEU A 277 -17.90 -0.53 -5.20
C LEU A 277 -16.72 0.37 -4.84
N PHE A 278 -16.39 0.44 -3.56
CA PHE A 278 -15.35 1.30 -3.02
C PHE A 278 -14.11 0.51 -2.62
N PRO A 279 -12.90 1.11 -2.76
CA PRO A 279 -11.67 0.51 -2.26
C PRO A 279 -11.66 0.40 -0.72
N ASP A 280 -11.05 -0.66 -0.22
CA ASP A 280 -10.73 -0.80 1.20
C ASP A 280 -9.40 -0.14 1.54
N GLY A 281 -8.45 -0.15 0.60
CA GLY A 281 -7.14 0.44 0.76
C GLY A 281 -6.68 1.25 -0.44
N VAL A 282 -5.75 2.14 -0.20
CA VAL A 282 -5.03 2.90 -1.22
C VAL A 282 -3.55 2.57 -1.16
N SER A 283 -2.99 2.19 -2.31
CA SER A 283 -1.57 1.88 -2.44
C SER A 283 -1.02 2.35 -3.78
N THR A 284 0.30 2.46 -3.84
CA THR A 284 0.97 3.08 -5.00
C THR A 284 1.37 2.09 -6.08
N ASP A 285 1.64 0.83 -5.76
CA ASP A 285 2.43 -0.06 -6.62
C ASP A 285 3.73 0.66 -7.05
N GLY A 286 4.37 1.30 -6.04
CA GLY A 286 5.51 2.18 -6.23
C GLY A 286 6.77 1.42 -6.58
N HIS A 287 7.47 1.92 -7.58
CA HIS A 287 8.75 1.39 -8.02
C HIS A 287 9.58 2.47 -8.72
N ARG A 288 10.84 2.16 -9.05
CA ARG A 288 11.76 3.12 -9.66
C ARG A 288 11.19 3.80 -10.92
N GLY A 289 10.43 3.09 -11.73
CA GLY A 289 9.95 3.57 -13.03
C GLY A 289 8.71 4.49 -12.97
N ASN A 290 8.04 4.62 -11.81
CA ASN A 290 6.83 5.44 -11.69
C ASN A 290 6.92 6.55 -10.63
N ARG A 291 8.07 6.71 -9.99
CA ARG A 291 8.37 7.77 -9.00
C ARG A 291 8.31 9.18 -9.60
N ALA A 292 8.73 9.36 -10.84
CA ALA A 292 8.67 10.63 -11.57
C ALA A 292 7.31 10.86 -12.28
N GLY A 293 6.36 9.96 -12.06
CA GLY A 293 5.02 9.94 -12.64
C GLY A 293 4.71 8.60 -13.30
N PRO A 294 3.44 8.28 -13.42
CA PRO A 294 2.26 9.00 -12.94
C PRO A 294 1.97 8.84 -11.44
N VAL A 295 2.71 8.00 -10.70
CA VAL A 295 2.40 7.63 -9.29
C VAL A 295 2.88 8.71 -8.30
N TYR A 296 4.14 9.07 -8.36
CA TYR A 296 4.89 9.96 -7.48
C TYR A 296 5.07 9.40 -6.06
N ASP A 297 4.01 9.35 -5.25
CA ASP A 297 3.99 8.83 -3.88
C ASP A 297 2.56 8.54 -3.40
N LEU A 298 2.44 8.02 -2.17
CA LEU A 298 1.13 7.71 -1.57
C LEU A 298 0.28 8.97 -1.34
N PRO A 299 0.78 10.10 -0.79
CA PRO A 299 -0.02 11.31 -0.65
C PRO A 299 -0.55 11.85 -1.99
N THR A 300 0.21 11.77 -3.07
CA THR A 300 -0.27 12.14 -4.41
C THR A 300 -1.36 11.18 -4.89
N THR A 301 -1.21 9.88 -4.64
CA THR A 301 -2.24 8.87 -4.97
C THR A 301 -3.53 9.12 -4.15
N MET A 302 -3.42 9.44 -2.87
CA MET A 302 -4.55 9.85 -2.03
C MET A 302 -5.24 11.10 -2.59
N ALA A 303 -4.48 12.11 -3.02
CA ALA A 303 -5.05 13.33 -3.61
C ALA A 303 -5.79 13.06 -4.93
N LYS A 304 -5.36 12.07 -5.74
CA LYS A 304 -6.12 11.62 -6.92
C LYS A 304 -7.47 10.99 -6.56
N LEU A 305 -7.51 10.22 -5.46
CA LEU A 305 -8.80 9.69 -4.97
C LEU A 305 -9.70 10.82 -4.45
N MET A 306 -9.14 11.85 -3.82
CA MET A 306 -9.93 13.05 -3.46
C MET A 306 -10.51 13.71 -4.69
N ALA A 307 -9.79 13.82 -5.78
CA ALA A 307 -10.30 14.33 -7.05
C ALA A 307 -11.37 13.41 -7.70
N LEU A 308 -11.39 12.11 -7.35
CA LEU A 308 -12.47 11.18 -7.71
C LEU A 308 -13.70 11.26 -6.78
N GLY A 309 -13.68 12.14 -5.76
CA GLY A 309 -14.81 12.41 -4.88
C GLY A 309 -14.70 11.87 -3.46
N PHE A 310 -13.58 11.23 -3.08
CA PHE A 310 -13.35 10.81 -1.70
C PHE A 310 -13.01 12.02 -0.81
N SER A 311 -13.50 12.01 0.42
CA SER A 311 -13.09 13.00 1.42
C SER A 311 -11.67 12.75 1.93
N LEU A 312 -11.06 13.77 2.54
CA LEU A 312 -9.77 13.64 3.22
C LEU A 312 -9.80 12.51 4.28
N ASN A 313 -10.86 12.44 5.07
CA ASN A 313 -10.99 11.41 6.12
C ASN A 313 -11.02 10.00 5.52
N GLN A 314 -11.72 9.80 4.41
CA GLN A 314 -11.77 8.49 3.74
C GLN A 314 -10.40 8.06 3.20
N VAL A 315 -9.66 8.97 2.55
CA VAL A 315 -8.32 8.59 2.04
C VAL A 315 -7.31 8.38 3.17
N VAL A 316 -7.42 9.11 4.28
CA VAL A 316 -6.62 8.86 5.49
C VAL A 316 -6.98 7.50 6.10
N GLU A 317 -8.27 7.17 6.21
CA GLU A 317 -8.72 5.87 6.71
C GLU A 317 -8.18 4.72 5.86
N MET A 318 -8.26 4.82 4.50
CA MET A 318 -7.72 3.82 3.58
C MET A 318 -6.20 3.62 3.72
N ALA A 319 -5.45 4.69 4.00
CA ALA A 319 -3.99 4.67 4.14
C ALA A 319 -3.50 4.39 5.57
N THR A 320 -4.39 4.23 6.55
CA THR A 320 -4.04 4.00 7.97
C THR A 320 -4.72 2.75 8.53
N VAL A 321 -5.86 2.89 9.19
CA VAL A 321 -6.53 1.77 9.88
C VAL A 321 -6.98 0.68 8.91
N ASN A 322 -7.46 1.04 7.73
CA ASN A 322 -7.85 0.05 6.73
C ASN A 322 -6.62 -0.66 6.14
N ALA A 323 -5.54 0.08 5.83
CA ALA A 323 -4.28 -0.54 5.44
C ALA A 323 -3.76 -1.52 6.51
N ALA A 324 -3.85 -1.16 7.81
CA ALA A 324 -3.50 -2.07 8.89
C ALA A 324 -4.40 -3.31 8.94
N LYS A 325 -5.70 -3.20 8.59
CA LYS A 325 -6.61 -4.34 8.45
C LYS A 325 -6.21 -5.26 7.30
N LEU A 326 -5.85 -4.69 6.13
CA LEU A 326 -5.36 -5.47 4.98
C LEU A 326 -4.13 -6.31 5.34
N LEU A 327 -3.30 -5.81 6.24
CA LEU A 327 -2.07 -6.48 6.70
C LEU A 327 -2.29 -7.43 7.88
N GLY A 328 -3.48 -7.46 8.50
CA GLY A 328 -3.72 -8.17 9.76
C GLY A 328 -2.92 -7.61 10.95
N ARG A 329 -2.55 -6.30 10.91
CA ARG A 329 -1.66 -5.64 11.90
C ARG A 329 -2.36 -4.54 12.71
N THR A 330 -3.66 -4.61 12.89
CA THR A 330 -4.44 -3.59 13.65
C THR A 330 -4.05 -3.47 15.12
N ALA A 331 -3.39 -4.47 15.69
CA ALA A 331 -2.84 -4.39 17.05
C ALA A 331 -1.60 -3.47 17.16
N GLU A 332 -0.95 -3.17 16.03
CA GLU A 332 0.34 -2.47 15.98
C GLU A 332 0.29 -1.17 15.20
N LEU A 333 -0.55 -1.09 14.16
CA LEU A 333 -0.55 -0.05 13.13
C LEU A 333 -1.94 0.58 12.95
N GLY A 334 -1.96 1.76 12.35
CA GLY A 334 -3.18 2.44 11.90
C GLY A 334 -3.89 3.27 12.96
N PHE A 335 -3.24 3.57 14.08
CA PHE A 335 -3.78 4.41 15.16
C PHE A 335 -2.69 5.17 15.91
N ILE A 336 -3.08 6.25 16.61
CA ILE A 336 -2.25 6.96 17.59
C ILE A 336 -2.89 6.76 18.97
N ARG A 337 -2.12 6.24 19.94
CA ARG A 337 -2.63 5.95 21.29
C ARG A 337 -1.55 6.16 22.34
N VAL A 338 -1.92 6.74 23.47
CA VAL A 338 -1.05 6.86 24.65
C VAL A 338 -0.48 5.51 25.07
N GLY A 339 0.81 5.49 25.37
CA GLY A 339 1.58 4.29 25.73
C GLY A 339 2.09 3.49 24.52
N ARG A 340 1.78 3.89 23.27
CA ARG A 340 2.24 3.22 22.06
C ARG A 340 3.40 3.98 21.39
N PRO A 341 4.23 3.30 20.62
CA PRO A 341 5.26 3.97 19.80
C PRO A 341 4.66 5.07 18.94
N ALA A 342 5.34 6.21 18.88
CA ALA A 342 4.96 7.28 17.96
C ALA A 342 5.22 6.83 16.52
N ASP A 343 4.14 6.63 15.80
CA ASP A 343 4.10 6.26 14.39
C ASP A 343 3.08 7.20 13.72
N ILE A 344 3.59 8.32 13.17
CA ILE A 344 2.77 9.48 12.83
C ILE A 344 3.22 10.06 11.49
N SER A 345 2.26 10.40 10.65
CA SER A 345 2.46 11.17 9.42
C SER A 345 1.90 12.58 9.58
N VAL A 346 2.62 13.57 9.07
CA VAL A 346 2.17 14.96 9.04
C VAL A 346 2.13 15.41 7.59
N LEU A 347 1.00 15.86 7.15
CA LEU A 347 0.71 16.31 5.80
C LEU A 347 0.21 17.74 5.81
N ARG A 348 0.46 18.49 4.74
CA ARG A 348 -0.26 19.75 4.48
C ARG A 348 -1.28 19.52 3.40
N LEU A 349 -2.52 19.90 3.67
CA LEU A 349 -3.55 19.98 2.66
C LEU A 349 -3.45 21.36 1.99
N GLU A 350 -3.10 21.38 0.72
CA GLU A 350 -2.99 22.60 -0.07
C GLU A 350 -4.15 22.72 -1.04
N GLU A 351 -4.85 23.88 -0.99
CA GLU A 351 -5.79 24.27 -2.04
C GLU A 351 -4.98 24.70 -3.26
N ARG A 352 -4.87 23.82 -4.22
CA ARG A 352 -4.05 24.02 -5.41
C ARG A 352 -4.65 23.30 -6.61
N GLU A 353 -4.86 24.03 -7.70
CA GLU A 353 -5.26 23.41 -8.96
C GLU A 353 -4.06 22.71 -9.62
N TRP A 354 -4.26 21.46 -9.98
CA TRP A 354 -3.26 20.67 -10.70
C TRP A 354 -3.91 19.58 -11.56
N LYS A 355 -3.17 19.12 -12.55
CA LYS A 355 -3.63 18.12 -13.50
C LYS A 355 -3.20 16.73 -13.03
N ALA A 356 -4.10 15.99 -12.42
CA ALA A 356 -3.88 14.58 -12.10
C ALA A 356 -3.82 13.74 -13.38
N VAL A 357 -2.85 12.83 -13.45
CA VAL A 357 -2.65 11.94 -14.59
C VAL A 357 -2.79 10.51 -14.12
N ASP A 358 -3.54 9.68 -14.84
CA ASP A 358 -3.66 8.25 -14.60
C ASP A 358 -2.58 7.43 -15.35
N SER A 359 -2.63 6.12 -15.21
CA SER A 359 -1.65 5.21 -15.80
C SER A 359 -1.74 5.09 -17.33
N GLN A 360 -2.80 5.60 -17.94
CA GLN A 360 -3.02 5.58 -19.40
C GLN A 360 -3.03 6.98 -20.01
N LYS A 361 -2.45 7.97 -19.30
CA LYS A 361 -2.38 9.38 -19.69
C LYS A 361 -3.76 10.09 -19.70
N GLY A 362 -4.79 9.47 -19.16
CA GLY A 362 -6.04 10.13 -18.84
C GLY A 362 -5.79 11.22 -17.81
N THR A 363 -6.55 12.32 -17.88
CA THR A 363 -6.32 13.48 -17.02
C THR A 363 -7.58 13.92 -16.32
N MET A 364 -7.41 14.45 -15.11
CA MET A 364 -8.48 14.99 -14.30
C MET A 364 -7.99 16.23 -13.57
N GLN A 365 -8.84 17.26 -13.50
CA GLN A 365 -8.54 18.46 -12.71
C GLN A 365 -8.69 18.13 -11.23
N ALA A 366 -7.63 18.30 -10.47
CA ALA A 366 -7.63 18.23 -9.02
C ALA A 366 -7.51 19.63 -8.42
N ARG A 367 -8.12 19.84 -7.26
CA ARG A 367 -8.16 21.15 -6.57
C ARG A 367 -7.42 21.14 -5.24
N GLN A 368 -7.03 19.98 -4.79
CA GLN A 368 -6.34 19.80 -3.51
C GLN A 368 -5.15 18.89 -3.69
N ALA A 369 -4.07 19.18 -2.99
CA ALA A 369 -2.88 18.35 -2.93
C ALA A 369 -2.54 18.00 -1.48
N LEU A 370 -1.99 16.82 -1.25
CA LEU A 370 -1.45 16.39 0.03
C LEU A 370 0.07 16.40 -0.05
N VAL A 371 0.70 17.28 0.72
CA VAL A 371 2.15 17.48 0.71
C VAL A 371 2.73 16.95 2.03
N PRO A 372 3.63 15.96 2.00
CA PRO A 372 4.30 15.49 3.21
C PRO A 372 5.10 16.61 3.89
N VAL A 373 4.98 16.67 5.22
CA VAL A 373 5.73 17.61 6.06
C VAL A 373 6.68 16.87 6.97
N TYR A 374 6.22 15.82 7.63
CA TYR A 374 7.06 14.94 8.45
C TYR A 374 6.55 13.50 8.41
N ALA A 375 7.49 12.55 8.57
CA ALA A 375 7.21 11.21 9.05
C ALA A 375 7.88 11.07 10.42
N ILE A 376 7.18 10.51 11.40
CA ILE A 376 7.69 10.31 12.76
C ILE A 376 7.65 8.84 13.10
N ARG A 377 8.81 8.31 13.47
CA ARG A 377 8.93 6.94 13.98
C ARG A 377 9.68 6.95 15.31
N ASN A 378 9.01 6.54 16.36
CA ASN A 378 9.53 6.56 17.71
C ASN A 378 10.02 7.98 18.08
N LYS A 379 11.32 8.13 18.28
CA LYS A 379 11.94 9.41 18.67
C LYS A 379 12.54 10.21 17.50
N THR A 380 12.32 9.77 16.26
CA THR A 380 12.92 10.42 15.10
C THR A 380 11.86 11.09 14.23
N VAL A 381 12.06 12.36 13.98
CA VAL A 381 11.29 13.19 13.04
C VAL A 381 12.09 13.27 11.75
N TYR A 382 11.52 12.74 10.70
CA TYR A 382 12.08 12.71 9.35
C TYR A 382 11.47 13.80 8.49
N GLU A 383 12.29 14.57 7.81
CA GLU A 383 11.85 15.50 6.77
C GLU A 383 11.71 14.76 5.44
N PRO A 384 10.67 15.05 4.66
CA PRO A 384 10.45 14.38 3.37
C PRO A 384 11.56 14.76 2.38
N LEU A 385 11.82 13.86 1.44
CA LEU A 385 12.72 14.12 0.33
C LEU A 385 12.07 15.12 -0.65
N PRO A 386 12.87 15.99 -1.29
CA PRO A 386 12.39 16.81 -2.40
C PRO A 386 11.87 15.90 -3.51
N VAL A 387 10.66 16.14 -3.95
CA VAL A 387 10.02 15.44 -5.08
C VAL A 387 9.30 16.48 -5.90
N GLU A 388 9.55 16.46 -7.20
CA GLU A 388 8.72 17.22 -8.13
C GLU A 388 7.37 16.50 -8.23
N ARG A 389 6.36 17.05 -7.56
CA ARG A 389 4.96 16.63 -7.64
C ARG A 389 4.23 17.53 -8.64
N PRO A 390 3.20 17.00 -9.33
CA PRO A 390 2.42 17.79 -10.29
C PRO A 390 1.69 18.95 -9.65
#